data_38760a7c9fb9ca6ae3024566b0c43ee0
#
_entry.id   38760a7c9fb9ca6ae3024566b0c43ee0
#
_cell.length_a   1.000
_cell.length_b   1.000
_cell.length_c   1.000
_cell.angle_alpha   90.00
_cell.angle_beta   90.00
_cell.angle_gamma   90.00
#
_symmetry.space_group_name_H-M   'P 1'
#
loop_
_entity.id
_entity.type
_entity.pdbx_description
1 polymer ?
#
loop_
_entity_poly.entity_id
_entity_poly.type
_entity_poly.pdbx_seq_one_letter_code
_entity_poly.pdbx_strand_id
1 'polypeptide(L)'
;LPISLLLNESAPSAQRVKFIFPARDNMPKVAMPEVEVHWYDGGLMPERPAGLPAGKNLNVSGGAAIFYGTKDTLICGCYGKDPYLVSGRVPEAPKVLREITESHQMDWVRACKEDADDRVLSASDFSEAGPFNEMVVMGVLAVRLQGLNQVLEWDGPNMRFTNIPDDAMIKTVIKDGFHIKDGHPTFDKTWTDPVNAQQFAQELIKHTYRDGWALPAMPR
;
A
#
# COMPACT_ATOMS: atom_id res chain seq x y z
N LEU A 1 2.65 6.28 10.96
CA LEU A 1 2.79 5.55 12.23
C LEU A 1 1.50 4.81 12.52
N PRO A 2 1.53 3.53 12.80
CA PRO A 2 0.35 2.82 13.26
C PRO A 2 -0.06 3.33 14.64
N ILE A 3 -1.34 3.50 14.85
CA ILE A 3 -1.91 3.97 16.11
C ILE A 3 -2.24 2.79 17.02
N SER A 4 -2.26 1.58 16.48
CA SER A 4 -2.49 0.36 17.24
C SER A 4 -1.24 -0.51 17.28
N LEU A 5 -1.26 -1.41 18.25
CA LEU A 5 -0.18 -2.37 18.45
C LEU A 5 -0.02 -3.31 17.27
N LEU A 6 1.21 -3.65 17.03
CA LEU A 6 1.62 -4.57 16.01
C LEU A 6 1.67 -5.96 16.58
N LEU A 7 0.63 -6.73 16.30
CA LEU A 7 0.64 -8.16 16.56
C LEU A 7 1.44 -8.87 15.45
N ASN A 8 2.12 -9.97 15.79
CA ASN A 8 2.90 -10.73 14.81
C ASN A 8 2.06 -11.33 13.68
N GLU A 9 0.82 -11.68 13.97
CA GLU A 9 -0.03 -12.48 13.08
C GLU A 9 -1.24 -11.72 12.53
N SER A 10 -1.48 -10.50 12.99
CA SER A 10 -2.62 -9.71 12.56
C SER A 10 -2.24 -8.31 12.12
N ALA A 11 -3.08 -7.71 11.30
CA ALA A 11 -2.96 -6.30 10.96
C ALA A 11 -3.29 -5.41 12.18
N PRO A 12 -2.74 -4.18 12.24
CA PRO A 12 -3.14 -3.20 13.22
C PRO A 12 -4.60 -2.78 13.01
N SER A 13 -5.28 -2.33 14.06
CA SER A 13 -6.66 -1.83 13.97
C SER A 13 -6.76 -0.56 13.13
N ALA A 14 -5.72 0.23 13.09
CA ALA A 14 -5.61 1.44 12.30
C ALA A 14 -4.15 1.73 11.98
N GLN A 15 -3.90 2.27 10.79
CA GLN A 15 -2.55 2.62 10.38
C GLN A 15 -2.54 3.83 9.44
N ARG A 16 -1.40 4.51 9.46
CA ARG A 16 -1.02 5.49 8.46
C ARG A 16 0.35 5.10 7.90
N VAL A 17 0.41 4.90 6.59
CA VAL A 17 1.67 4.61 5.90
C VAL A 17 1.94 5.71 4.89
N LYS A 18 3.20 6.14 4.81
CA LYS A 18 3.67 7.10 3.83
C LYS A 18 4.68 6.41 2.92
N PHE A 19 4.48 6.54 1.62
CA PHE A 19 5.44 6.14 0.60
C PHE A 19 5.98 7.39 -0.08
N ILE A 20 7.25 7.38 -0.40
CA ILE A 20 7.93 8.46 -1.13
C ILE A 20 8.50 7.85 -2.41
N PHE A 21 8.03 8.32 -3.55
CA PHE A 21 8.53 7.92 -4.85
C PHE A 21 9.37 9.06 -5.43
N PRO A 22 10.59 8.78 -5.89
CA PRO A 22 11.43 9.81 -6.47
C PRO A 22 10.81 10.40 -7.73
N ALA A 23 11.23 11.60 -8.08
CA ALA A 23 10.86 12.23 -9.34
C ALA A 23 11.21 11.31 -10.53
N ARG A 24 10.33 11.28 -11.51
CA ARG A 24 10.52 10.49 -12.74
C ARG A 24 10.54 11.42 -13.94
N ASP A 25 11.61 11.30 -14.73
CA ASP A 25 11.73 11.97 -16.01
C ASP A 25 11.03 11.18 -17.12
N ASN A 26 10.82 11.80 -18.26
CA ASN A 26 10.28 11.18 -19.49
C ASN A 26 8.85 10.62 -19.38
N MET A 27 8.03 11.17 -18.49
CA MET A 27 6.60 10.87 -18.47
C MET A 27 5.86 11.77 -19.48
N PRO A 28 5.48 11.25 -20.66
CA PRO A 28 4.77 12.07 -21.63
C PRO A 28 3.42 12.49 -21.06
N LYS A 29 3.12 13.78 -21.10
CA LYS A 29 1.86 14.40 -20.65
C LYS A 29 1.67 14.58 -19.15
N VAL A 30 2.60 14.11 -18.29
CA VAL A 30 2.50 14.26 -16.86
C VAL A 30 3.87 14.68 -16.30
N ALA A 31 3.94 15.83 -15.64
CA ALA A 31 5.08 16.13 -14.80
C ALA A 31 5.01 15.25 -13.55
N MET A 32 6.02 14.41 -13.35
CA MET A 32 6.10 13.53 -12.17
C MET A 32 7.25 13.97 -11.26
N PRO A 33 7.04 15.03 -10.46
CA PRO A 33 7.95 15.34 -9.37
C PRO A 33 7.98 14.18 -8.38
N GLU A 34 8.72 14.31 -7.30
CA GLU A 34 8.57 13.41 -6.17
C GLU A 34 7.09 13.30 -5.77
N VAL A 35 6.61 12.09 -5.58
CA VAL A 35 5.22 11.81 -5.21
C VAL A 35 5.17 11.17 -3.83
N GLU A 36 4.43 11.79 -2.93
CA GLU A 36 4.08 11.18 -1.66
C GLU A 36 2.71 10.52 -1.73
N VAL A 37 2.63 9.24 -1.38
CA VAL A 37 1.37 8.51 -1.20
C VAL A 37 1.14 8.28 0.28
N HIS A 38 0.01 8.74 0.79
CA HIS A 38 -0.41 8.57 2.17
C HIS A 38 -1.60 7.61 2.22
N TRP A 39 -1.42 6.48 2.84
CA TRP A 39 -2.48 5.52 3.13
C TRP A 39 -3.02 5.71 4.54
N TYR A 40 -4.33 5.70 4.66
CA TYR A 40 -5.03 5.78 5.93
C TYR A 40 -6.09 4.68 5.99
N ASP A 41 -6.16 3.96 7.10
CA ASP A 41 -7.23 2.99 7.34
C ASP A 41 -7.64 2.94 8.83
N GLY A 42 -8.56 2.03 9.17
CA GLY A 42 -9.02 1.86 10.54
C GLY A 42 -9.76 3.07 11.11
N GLY A 43 -10.37 3.87 10.27
CA GLY A 43 -11.09 5.09 10.68
C GLY A 43 -10.23 6.35 10.73
N LEU A 44 -8.92 6.24 10.47
CA LEU A 44 -8.08 7.42 10.28
C LEU A 44 -8.42 8.10 8.96
N MET A 45 -8.46 9.41 8.98
CA MET A 45 -8.79 10.23 7.82
C MET A 45 -7.65 11.22 7.53
N PRO A 46 -7.39 11.54 6.26
CA PRO A 46 -6.52 12.65 5.91
C PRO A 46 -7.15 13.98 6.34
N GLU A 47 -6.32 15.02 6.34
CA GLU A 47 -6.83 16.38 6.48
C GLU A 47 -7.82 16.70 5.37
N ARG A 48 -8.83 17.51 5.70
CA ARG A 48 -9.83 17.94 4.73
C ARG A 48 -9.17 18.80 3.64
N PRO A 49 -9.32 18.48 2.36
CA PRO A 49 -8.75 19.29 1.28
C PRO A 49 -9.25 20.74 1.33
N ALA A 50 -8.33 21.68 1.14
CA ALA A 50 -8.67 23.09 1.03
C ALA A 50 -9.65 23.31 -0.14
N GLY A 51 -10.63 24.18 0.05
CA GLY A 51 -11.64 24.49 -0.96
C GLY A 51 -12.77 23.46 -1.11
N LEU A 52 -12.70 22.32 -0.44
CA LEU A 52 -13.80 21.37 -0.46
C LEU A 52 -15.04 22.00 0.24
N PRO A 53 -16.23 22.07 -0.44
CA PRO A 53 -17.41 22.71 0.10
C PRO A 53 -17.83 22.15 1.45
N ALA A 54 -18.28 23.02 2.36
CA ALA A 54 -18.82 22.61 3.64
C ALA A 54 -19.95 21.57 3.45
N GLY A 55 -19.97 20.54 4.28
CA GLY A 55 -20.96 19.46 4.16
C GLY A 55 -20.65 18.39 3.10
N LYS A 56 -19.69 18.59 2.20
CA LYS A 56 -19.22 17.52 1.31
C LYS A 56 -18.43 16.50 2.12
N ASN A 57 -18.93 15.28 2.21
CA ASN A 57 -18.31 14.22 3.01
C ASN A 57 -17.21 13.50 2.18
N LEU A 58 -16.08 13.25 2.81
CA LEU A 58 -15.02 12.38 2.26
C LEU A 58 -15.25 10.89 2.58
N ASN A 59 -16.16 10.62 3.52
CA ASN A 59 -16.47 9.24 3.90
C ASN A 59 -17.39 8.62 2.85
N VAL A 60 -16.79 7.95 1.87
CA VAL A 60 -17.48 7.17 0.85
C VAL A 60 -17.31 5.69 1.18
N SER A 61 -18.37 4.93 0.99
CA SER A 61 -18.35 3.48 1.20
C SER A 61 -17.24 2.84 0.35
N GLY A 62 -16.38 2.07 0.99
CA GLY A 62 -15.26 1.38 0.34
C GLY A 62 -13.98 2.20 0.19
N GLY A 63 -13.97 3.46 0.66
CA GLY A 63 -12.80 4.33 0.62
C GLY A 63 -12.83 5.39 -0.48
N ALA A 64 -11.82 6.25 -0.49
CA ALA A 64 -11.66 7.34 -1.45
C ALA A 64 -10.17 7.55 -1.77
N ALA A 65 -9.89 8.20 -2.89
CA ALA A 65 -8.57 8.71 -3.22
C ALA A 65 -8.62 10.22 -3.44
N ILE A 66 -7.61 10.92 -2.96
CA ILE A 66 -7.41 12.35 -3.12
C ILE A 66 -6.08 12.57 -3.84
N PHE A 67 -6.11 13.27 -4.96
CA PHE A 67 -4.93 13.62 -5.73
C PHE A 67 -4.73 15.13 -5.67
N TYR A 68 -3.67 15.56 -5.00
CA TYR A 68 -3.29 16.96 -4.91
C TYR A 68 -2.41 17.31 -6.10
N GLY A 69 -2.98 17.95 -7.10
CA GLY A 69 -2.27 18.44 -8.26
C GLY A 69 -1.83 19.90 -8.11
N THR A 70 -1.00 20.38 -9.03
CA THR A 70 -0.54 21.78 -9.04
C THR A 70 -1.63 22.78 -9.43
N LYS A 71 -2.69 22.34 -10.07
CA LYS A 71 -3.78 23.21 -10.57
C LYS A 71 -5.09 23.00 -9.84
N ASP A 72 -5.32 21.80 -9.31
CA ASP A 72 -6.58 21.44 -8.69
C ASP A 72 -6.40 20.18 -7.83
N THR A 73 -7.41 19.86 -7.04
CA THR A 73 -7.49 18.62 -6.28
C THR A 73 -8.58 17.73 -6.88
N LEU A 74 -8.20 16.51 -7.27
CA LEU A 74 -9.13 15.49 -7.76
C LEU A 74 -9.51 14.56 -6.60
N ILE A 75 -10.78 14.28 -6.44
CA ILE A 75 -11.30 13.32 -5.47
C ILE A 75 -12.15 12.30 -6.21
N CYS A 76 -11.99 11.03 -5.88
CA CYS A 76 -12.84 9.96 -6.38
C CYS A 76 -13.11 8.93 -5.28
N GLY A 77 -14.20 8.19 -5.42
CA GLY A 77 -14.52 7.06 -4.56
C GLY A 77 -13.68 5.82 -4.89
N CYS A 78 -13.97 4.75 -4.19
CA CYS A 78 -13.37 3.44 -4.43
C CYS A 78 -13.53 3.03 -5.90
N TYR A 79 -12.53 2.42 -6.48
CA TYR A 79 -12.45 2.07 -7.92
C TYR A 79 -12.50 3.27 -8.88
N GLY A 80 -12.13 4.46 -8.43
CA GLY A 80 -12.19 5.66 -9.26
C GLY A 80 -13.61 6.17 -9.53
N LYS A 81 -14.61 5.75 -8.75
CA LYS A 81 -16.00 6.15 -8.94
C LYS A 81 -16.20 7.66 -8.72
N ASP A 82 -17.11 8.22 -9.51
CA ASP A 82 -17.61 9.59 -9.37
C ASP A 82 -16.48 10.63 -9.18
N PRO A 83 -15.48 10.67 -10.07
CA PRO A 83 -14.37 11.60 -9.94
C PRO A 83 -14.84 13.04 -10.12
N TYR A 84 -14.36 13.95 -9.27
CA TYR A 84 -14.64 15.37 -9.39
C TYR A 84 -13.45 16.22 -8.98
N LEU A 85 -13.37 17.42 -9.51
CA LEU A 85 -12.42 18.43 -9.10
C LEU A 85 -13.01 19.33 -8.02
N VAL A 86 -12.22 19.67 -7.01
CA VAL A 86 -12.68 20.50 -5.88
C VAL A 86 -13.12 21.89 -6.35
N SER A 87 -12.49 22.44 -7.39
CA SER A 87 -12.89 23.71 -8.00
C SER A 87 -14.28 23.68 -8.67
N GLY A 88 -14.85 22.51 -8.89
CA GLY A 88 -16.08 22.33 -9.69
C GLY A 88 -15.87 22.37 -11.19
N ARG A 89 -14.65 22.54 -11.68
CA ARG A 89 -14.33 22.49 -13.12
C ARG A 89 -14.60 21.07 -13.63
N VAL A 90 -15.23 20.98 -14.78
CA VAL A 90 -15.44 19.71 -15.49
C VAL A 90 -14.42 19.61 -16.63
N PRO A 91 -13.38 18.80 -16.51
CA PRO A 91 -12.41 18.64 -17.57
C PRO A 91 -12.97 17.76 -18.69
N GLU A 92 -12.54 18.05 -19.93
CA GLU A 92 -12.66 17.05 -21.00
C GLU A 92 -11.63 15.94 -20.74
N ALA A 93 -12.11 14.72 -20.59
CA ALA A 93 -11.28 13.54 -20.47
C ALA A 93 -11.33 12.76 -21.79
N PRO A 94 -10.24 12.75 -22.59
CA PRO A 94 -10.22 11.94 -23.81
C PRO A 94 -10.28 10.46 -23.44
N LYS A 95 -11.12 9.71 -24.15
CA LYS A 95 -11.18 8.24 -24.03
C LYS A 95 -9.95 7.65 -24.73
N VAL A 96 -8.88 7.45 -24.00
CA VAL A 96 -7.62 6.90 -24.52
C VAL A 96 -7.36 5.46 -24.03
N LEU A 97 -8.07 5.01 -23.02
CA LEU A 97 -7.97 3.67 -22.50
C LEU A 97 -8.96 2.73 -23.21
N ARG A 98 -8.53 1.48 -23.37
CA ARG A 98 -9.41 0.42 -23.89
C ARG A 98 -10.61 0.24 -22.93
N GLU A 99 -11.79 0.16 -23.49
CA GLU A 99 -12.99 -0.14 -22.72
C GLU A 99 -13.05 -1.65 -22.39
N ILE A 100 -13.33 -1.97 -21.15
CA ILE A 100 -13.56 -3.33 -20.69
C ILE A 100 -15.07 -3.48 -20.53
N THR A 101 -15.69 -4.24 -21.43
CA THR A 101 -17.14 -4.37 -21.52
C THR A 101 -17.75 -5.38 -20.56
N GLU A 102 -16.95 -6.33 -20.09
CA GLU A 102 -17.39 -7.35 -19.13
C GLU A 102 -16.89 -7.01 -17.72
N SER A 103 -15.96 -7.79 -17.18
CA SER A 103 -15.30 -7.53 -15.92
C SER A 103 -13.79 -7.64 -16.09
N HIS A 104 -13.02 -7.05 -15.17
CA HIS A 104 -11.57 -7.15 -15.23
C HIS A 104 -11.08 -8.60 -15.07
N GLN A 105 -11.82 -9.47 -14.37
CA GLN A 105 -11.52 -10.89 -14.30
C GLN A 105 -11.71 -11.56 -15.66
N MET A 106 -12.77 -11.23 -16.37
CA MET A 106 -13.02 -11.77 -17.72
C MET A 106 -12.06 -11.22 -18.75
N ASP A 107 -11.60 -9.99 -18.60
CA ASP A 107 -10.53 -9.42 -19.41
C ASP A 107 -9.22 -10.20 -19.24
N TRP A 108 -8.91 -10.62 -18.03
CA TRP A 108 -7.76 -11.47 -17.74
C TRP A 108 -7.92 -12.87 -18.36
N VAL A 109 -9.11 -13.51 -18.21
CA VAL A 109 -9.42 -14.80 -18.82
C VAL A 109 -9.32 -14.72 -20.35
N ARG A 110 -9.80 -13.64 -20.95
CA ARG A 110 -9.67 -13.38 -22.40
C ARG A 110 -8.19 -13.41 -22.80
N ALA A 111 -7.36 -12.61 -22.13
CA ALA A 111 -5.92 -12.54 -22.42
C ALA A 111 -5.22 -13.90 -22.26
N CYS A 112 -5.64 -14.74 -21.31
CA CYS A 112 -5.10 -16.08 -21.14
C CYS A 112 -5.44 -17.02 -22.29
N LYS A 113 -6.53 -16.79 -23.01
CA LYS A 113 -7.01 -17.62 -24.13
C LYS A 113 -6.46 -17.21 -25.49
N GLU A 114 -5.90 -16.02 -25.59
CA GLU A 114 -5.31 -15.50 -26.83
C GLU A 114 -3.91 -16.07 -27.07
N ASP A 115 -3.56 -16.21 -28.31
CA ASP A 115 -2.21 -16.64 -28.71
C ASP A 115 -1.19 -15.60 -28.25
N ALA A 116 -0.01 -16.07 -27.86
CA ALA A 116 1.03 -15.22 -27.28
C ALA A 116 1.47 -14.08 -28.22
N ASP A 117 1.48 -14.35 -29.52
CA ASP A 117 1.96 -13.41 -30.54
C ASP A 117 0.94 -12.28 -30.84
N ASP A 118 -0.36 -12.54 -30.62
CA ASP A 118 -1.44 -11.59 -30.89
C ASP A 118 -2.16 -11.11 -29.63
N ARG A 119 -1.65 -11.46 -28.46
CA ARG A 119 -2.30 -11.18 -27.18
C ARG A 119 -2.39 -9.69 -26.88
N VAL A 120 -3.61 -9.23 -26.63
CA VAL A 120 -3.85 -7.95 -26.00
C VAL A 120 -3.80 -8.13 -24.49
N LEU A 121 -2.82 -7.51 -23.84
CA LEU A 121 -2.65 -7.63 -22.39
C LEU A 121 -3.91 -7.21 -21.64
N SER A 122 -4.20 -7.86 -20.53
CA SER A 122 -5.28 -7.42 -19.65
C SER A 122 -4.95 -6.08 -19.02
N ALA A 123 -5.97 -5.32 -18.62
CA ALA A 123 -5.76 -4.03 -17.95
C ALA A 123 -5.07 -4.16 -16.57
N SER A 124 -5.06 -5.35 -16.00
CA SER A 124 -4.35 -5.70 -14.76
C SER A 124 -3.22 -6.72 -15.02
N ASP A 125 -2.51 -6.53 -16.13
CA ASP A 125 -1.36 -7.33 -16.48
C ASP A 125 -0.25 -7.26 -15.40
N PHE A 126 0.59 -8.28 -15.33
CA PHE A 126 1.64 -8.35 -14.30
C PHE A 126 2.67 -7.23 -14.39
N SER A 127 2.87 -6.64 -15.58
CA SER A 127 3.75 -5.47 -15.72
C SER A 127 3.25 -4.24 -14.96
N GLU A 128 1.93 -4.14 -14.77
CA GLU A 128 1.29 -3.08 -13.99
C GLU A 128 0.97 -3.56 -12.55
N ALA A 129 0.38 -4.74 -12.43
CA ALA A 129 -0.06 -5.28 -11.15
C ALA A 129 1.11 -5.69 -10.25
N GLY A 130 2.24 -6.13 -10.81
CA GLY A 130 3.42 -6.53 -10.05
C GLY A 130 3.99 -5.38 -9.21
N PRO A 131 4.45 -4.27 -9.83
CA PRO A 131 4.96 -3.11 -9.10
C PRO A 131 3.93 -2.48 -8.15
N PHE A 132 2.65 -2.50 -8.54
CA PHE A 132 1.57 -2.01 -7.66
C PHE A 132 1.44 -2.87 -6.39
N ASN A 133 1.43 -4.21 -6.53
CA ASN A 133 1.36 -5.10 -5.37
C ASN A 133 2.63 -5.02 -4.51
N GLU A 134 3.80 -4.84 -5.11
CA GLU A 134 5.05 -4.61 -4.38
C GLU A 134 4.90 -3.39 -3.46
N MET A 135 4.41 -2.26 -3.98
CA MET A 135 4.14 -1.08 -3.16
C MET A 135 3.18 -1.38 -2.00
N VAL A 136 2.08 -2.09 -2.26
CA VAL A 136 1.09 -2.43 -1.21
C VAL A 136 1.73 -3.27 -0.11
N VAL A 137 2.49 -4.31 -0.48
CA VAL A 137 3.17 -5.20 0.47
C VAL A 137 4.25 -4.45 1.25
N MET A 138 4.95 -3.50 0.62
CA MET A 138 5.91 -2.61 1.31
C MET A 138 5.28 -1.87 2.48
N GLY A 139 4.02 -1.45 2.35
CA GLY A 139 3.28 -0.84 3.46
C GLY A 139 3.16 -1.76 4.67
N VAL A 140 2.91 -3.05 4.43
CA VAL A 140 2.87 -4.07 5.50
C VAL A 140 4.24 -4.23 6.13
N LEU A 141 5.31 -4.32 5.33
CA LEU A 141 6.68 -4.42 5.85
C LEU A 141 7.06 -3.20 6.70
N ALA A 142 6.75 -1.99 6.22
CA ALA A 142 6.99 -0.76 6.98
C ALA A 142 6.27 -0.76 8.34
N VAL A 143 5.04 -1.26 8.36
CA VAL A 143 4.27 -1.44 9.60
C VAL A 143 4.94 -2.47 10.51
N ARG A 144 5.40 -3.60 9.99
CA ARG A 144 6.08 -4.64 10.79
C ARG A 144 7.42 -4.15 11.37
N LEU A 145 8.11 -3.28 10.67
CA LEU A 145 9.41 -2.72 11.03
C LEU A 145 9.33 -1.37 11.75
N GLN A 146 8.12 -0.91 12.12
CA GLN A 146 7.94 0.41 12.76
C GLN A 146 8.79 0.60 14.03
N GLY A 147 9.17 -0.46 14.70
CA GLY A 147 10.03 -0.40 15.89
C GLY A 147 11.40 0.24 15.63
N LEU A 148 11.84 0.29 14.37
CA LEU A 148 13.04 1.01 13.95
C LEU A 148 12.90 2.51 14.00
N ASN A 149 11.67 3.04 13.94
CA ASN A 149 11.36 4.48 14.00
C ASN A 149 12.16 5.33 12.99
N GLN A 150 12.35 4.83 11.79
CA GLN A 150 13.08 5.49 10.70
C GLN A 150 12.36 5.35 9.37
N VAL A 151 12.72 6.17 8.39
CA VAL A 151 12.32 5.97 7.00
C VAL A 151 13.09 4.77 6.47
N LEU A 152 12.39 3.84 5.82
CA LEU A 152 13.00 2.66 5.22
C LEU A 152 13.23 2.91 3.73
N GLU A 153 14.41 2.58 3.24
CA GLU A 153 14.80 2.66 1.85
C GLU A 153 14.73 1.27 1.21
N TRP A 154 14.02 1.18 0.10
CA TRP A 154 13.75 -0.08 -0.59
C TRP A 154 14.47 -0.19 -1.92
N ASP A 155 15.18 -1.29 -2.10
CA ASP A 155 15.81 -1.71 -3.35
C ASP A 155 14.96 -2.83 -3.97
N GLY A 156 13.99 -2.45 -4.81
CA GLY A 156 13.06 -3.37 -5.46
C GLY A 156 13.75 -4.45 -6.29
N PRO A 157 14.71 -4.12 -7.17
CA PRO A 157 15.42 -5.12 -7.96
C PRO A 157 16.09 -6.21 -7.13
N ASN A 158 16.55 -5.90 -5.93
CA ASN A 158 17.21 -6.85 -5.03
C ASN A 158 16.31 -7.33 -3.87
N MET A 159 15.06 -6.86 -3.82
CA MET A 159 14.07 -7.25 -2.81
C MET A 159 14.62 -7.13 -1.38
N ARG A 160 15.13 -5.94 -1.02
CA ARG A 160 15.72 -5.70 0.30
C ARG A 160 15.62 -4.24 0.73
N PHE A 161 15.67 -4.02 2.03
CA PHE A 161 15.94 -2.69 2.59
C PHE A 161 17.44 -2.41 2.59
N THR A 162 17.82 -1.16 2.29
CA THR A 162 19.23 -0.76 2.16
C THR A 162 19.77 -0.04 3.39
N ASN A 163 18.90 0.45 4.25
CA ASN A 163 19.29 1.32 5.37
C ASN A 163 18.94 0.78 6.76
N ILE A 164 18.69 -0.50 6.90
CA ILE A 164 18.56 -1.13 8.22
C ILE A 164 19.96 -1.46 8.72
N PRO A 165 20.42 -0.94 9.88
CA PRO A 165 21.71 -1.30 10.44
C PRO A 165 21.83 -2.79 10.75
N ASP A 166 23.04 -3.36 10.58
CA ASP A 166 23.28 -4.80 10.77
C ASP A 166 23.01 -5.25 12.21
N ASP A 167 23.22 -4.37 13.18
CA ASP A 167 23.02 -4.61 14.62
C ASP A 167 21.64 -4.15 15.12
N ALA A 168 20.78 -3.65 14.26
CA ALA A 168 19.46 -3.18 14.64
C ALA A 168 18.60 -4.33 15.19
N MET A 169 18.02 -4.12 16.35
CA MET A 169 17.15 -5.08 17.02
C MET A 169 15.75 -4.52 17.18
N ILE A 170 14.75 -5.35 16.97
CA ILE A 170 13.35 -5.01 17.18
C ILE A 170 12.65 -6.02 18.07
N LYS A 171 11.60 -5.59 18.73
CA LYS A 171 10.63 -6.45 19.41
C LYS A 171 9.27 -6.27 18.76
N THR A 172 8.55 -7.36 18.62
CA THR A 172 7.18 -7.36 18.12
C THR A 172 6.22 -7.83 19.21
N VAL A 173 4.95 -7.44 19.11
CA VAL A 173 3.95 -7.83 20.11
C VAL A 173 3.40 -9.20 19.74
N ILE A 174 3.53 -10.17 20.64
CA ILE A 174 2.94 -11.50 20.52
C ILE A 174 1.47 -11.46 20.92
N LYS A 175 1.18 -10.78 22.03
CA LYS A 175 -0.17 -10.66 22.59
C LYS A 175 -0.40 -9.23 23.07
N ASP A 176 -1.50 -8.68 22.65
CA ASP A 176 -2.03 -7.41 23.18
C ASP A 176 -3.35 -7.69 23.90
N GLY A 177 -3.28 -7.77 25.21
CA GLY A 177 -4.43 -8.01 26.05
C GLY A 177 -4.98 -6.71 26.63
N PHE A 178 -6.07 -6.19 26.04
CA PHE A 178 -6.89 -5.20 26.74
C PHE A 178 -7.92 -5.94 27.59
N HIS A 179 -7.95 -5.63 28.88
CA HIS A 179 -9.02 -6.07 29.80
C HIS A 179 -9.27 -5.05 30.90
N ILE A 180 -10.42 -5.16 31.52
CA ILE A 180 -10.76 -4.32 32.66
C ILE A 180 -10.52 -5.14 33.93
N LYS A 181 -9.63 -4.65 34.78
CA LYS A 181 -9.36 -5.22 36.09
C LYS A 181 -9.72 -4.19 37.16
N ASP A 182 -10.55 -4.58 38.08
CA ASP A 182 -11.01 -3.71 39.19
C ASP A 182 -11.57 -2.34 38.69
N GLY A 183 -12.30 -2.34 37.57
CA GLY A 183 -12.85 -1.15 36.94
C GLY A 183 -11.86 -0.28 36.15
N HIS A 184 -10.61 -0.68 36.06
CA HIS A 184 -9.56 0.06 35.34
C HIS A 184 -9.11 -0.67 34.09
N PRO A 185 -8.86 0.05 32.97
CA PRO A 185 -8.28 -0.53 31.77
C PRO A 185 -6.85 -1.00 32.05
N THR A 186 -6.59 -2.23 31.68
CA THR A 186 -5.29 -2.87 31.83
C THR A 186 -4.81 -3.42 30.49
N PHE A 187 -3.54 -3.23 30.19
CA PHE A 187 -2.92 -3.64 28.93
C PHE A 187 -1.79 -4.62 29.25
N ASP A 188 -2.07 -5.90 29.17
CA ASP A 188 -1.05 -6.94 29.29
C ASP A 188 -0.46 -7.24 27.91
N LYS A 189 0.73 -6.72 27.67
CA LYS A 189 1.48 -6.93 26.43
C LYS A 189 2.55 -7.97 26.63
N THR A 190 2.58 -8.94 25.75
CA THR A 190 3.70 -9.88 25.65
C THR A 190 4.48 -9.56 24.37
N TRP A 191 5.77 -9.43 24.53
CA TRP A 191 6.69 -9.10 23.45
C TRP A 191 7.56 -10.30 23.13
N THR A 192 8.05 -10.37 21.89
CA THR A 192 9.14 -11.30 21.55
C THR A 192 10.42 -10.90 22.29
N ASP A 193 11.36 -11.82 22.40
CA ASP A 193 12.75 -11.44 22.58
C ASP A 193 13.20 -10.53 21.43
N PRO A 194 14.24 -9.70 21.63
CA PRO A 194 14.80 -8.91 20.56
C PRO A 194 15.28 -9.81 19.42
N VAL A 195 14.89 -9.48 18.20
CA VAL A 195 15.33 -10.15 16.96
C VAL A 195 16.07 -9.17 16.08
N ASN A 196 17.02 -9.66 15.29
CA ASN A 196 17.72 -8.83 14.33
C ASN A 196 16.73 -8.32 13.25
N ALA A 197 16.70 -7.02 13.03
CA ALA A 197 15.70 -6.38 12.19
C ALA A 197 15.87 -6.71 10.70
N GLN A 198 17.10 -6.87 10.22
CA GLN A 198 17.36 -7.26 8.82
C GLN A 198 16.91 -8.71 8.58
N GLN A 199 17.24 -9.63 9.48
CA GLN A 199 16.81 -11.02 9.36
C GLN A 199 15.29 -11.14 9.42
N PHE A 200 14.66 -10.41 10.32
CA PHE A 200 13.20 -10.35 10.41
C PHE A 200 12.56 -9.80 9.14
N ALA A 201 13.09 -8.70 8.60
CA ALA A 201 12.63 -8.13 7.34
C ALA A 201 12.79 -9.12 6.17
N GLN A 202 13.94 -9.77 6.08
CA GLN A 202 14.22 -10.73 5.01
C GLN A 202 13.30 -11.96 5.08
N GLU A 203 12.98 -12.44 6.27
CA GLU A 203 12.04 -13.54 6.47
C GLU A 203 10.59 -13.15 6.06
N LEU A 204 10.19 -11.91 6.27
CA LEU A 204 8.89 -11.40 5.79
C LEU A 204 8.83 -11.27 4.26
N ILE A 205 9.96 -10.98 3.62
CA ILE A 205 10.06 -10.86 2.16
C ILE A 205 10.11 -12.25 1.50
N LYS A 206 10.87 -13.16 2.07
CA LYS A 206 11.06 -14.52 1.56
C LYS A 206 11.12 -15.50 2.71
N HIS A 207 9.99 -16.16 2.96
CA HIS A 207 9.87 -17.13 4.04
C HIS A 207 10.82 -18.32 3.89
N THR A 208 11.39 -18.74 5.01
CA THR A 208 12.05 -20.03 5.14
C THR A 208 10.98 -21.11 5.32
N TYR A 209 10.99 -22.07 4.43
CA TYR A 209 10.05 -23.18 4.50
C TYR A 209 10.60 -24.28 5.42
N ARG A 210 9.68 -25.02 6.04
CA ARG A 210 10.04 -26.20 6.83
C ARG A 210 10.78 -27.23 5.97
N ASP A 211 11.55 -28.08 6.59
CA ASP A 211 12.35 -29.13 5.94
C ASP A 211 11.50 -29.97 4.95
N GLY A 212 12.03 -30.16 3.76
CA GLY A 212 11.37 -30.90 2.68
C GLY A 212 10.38 -30.10 1.86
N TRP A 213 10.19 -28.80 2.14
CA TRP A 213 9.32 -27.90 1.36
C TRP A 213 10.12 -26.76 0.73
N ALA A 214 9.87 -26.51 -0.53
CA ALA A 214 10.43 -25.39 -1.26
C ALA A 214 9.46 -24.93 -2.34
N LEU A 215 9.48 -23.63 -2.66
CA LEU A 215 8.80 -23.13 -3.85
C LEU A 215 9.62 -23.55 -5.09
N PRO A 216 8.96 -23.82 -6.24
CA PRO A 216 9.65 -23.93 -7.51
C PRO A 216 10.50 -22.69 -7.77
N ALA A 217 11.59 -22.88 -8.52
CA ALA A 217 12.35 -21.73 -9.01
C ALA A 217 11.43 -20.81 -9.83
N MET A 218 11.46 -19.52 -9.52
CA MET A 218 10.70 -18.53 -10.29
C MET A 218 11.17 -18.56 -11.74
N PRO A 219 10.26 -18.60 -12.73
CA PRO A 219 10.63 -18.41 -14.12
C PRO A 219 11.32 -17.05 -14.27
N ARG A 220 12.45 -17.05 -14.95
CA ARG A 220 13.21 -15.83 -15.27
C ARG A 220 12.68 -15.20 -16.53
#